data_92d3753c701dad005f3abd53d3086a85
#
_entry.id   92d3753c701dad005f3abd53d3086a85
#
_cell.length_a   1.000
_cell.length_b   1.000
_cell.length_c   1.000
_cell.angle_alpha   90.00
_cell.angle_beta   90.00
_cell.angle_gamma   90.00
#
_symmetry.space_group_name_H-M   'P 1'
#
loop_
_entity.id
_entity.type
_entity.pdbx_description
1 polymer ?
#
loop_
_entity_poly.entity_id
_entity_poly.type
_entity_poly.pdbx_seq_one_letter_code
_entity_poly.pdbx_strand_id
1 'polypeptide(L)'
;MNQFAEFNHYINSPIAVYKEELYNLPFNMNTFSKMWGIRTPQEAQEIIKNQIEKLHITEPKNLEEQALMLAGRDVYEKLIKGYTEKQWGRPCTELPAFIIKRLPFRFTYDNNYFNDRYQGIPEGGYTKIIEKMLEGIEVRTNTDYFEFRKTQGDVAAKTVFTGMIDEYFDYQLGELQY
;
A
#
# COMPACT_ATOMS: atom_id res chain seq x y z
N MET A 1 1.13 -8.18 -21.30
CA MET A 1 0.08 -7.13 -21.15
C MET A 1 -0.15 -6.35 -22.44
N ASN A 2 0.87 -5.97 -23.20
CA ASN A 2 0.75 -5.16 -24.44
C ASN A 2 -0.11 -5.80 -25.55
N GLN A 3 -0.37 -7.11 -25.52
CA GLN A 3 -1.33 -7.75 -26.43
C GLN A 3 -2.80 -7.42 -26.08
N PHE A 4 -3.07 -6.93 -24.88
CA PHE A 4 -4.42 -6.63 -24.40
C PHE A 4 -4.73 -5.12 -24.39
N ALA A 5 -3.71 -4.26 -24.24
CA ALA A 5 -3.88 -2.81 -24.24
C ALA A 5 -2.56 -2.09 -24.58
N GLU A 6 -2.68 -0.86 -25.02
CA GLU A 6 -1.59 0.11 -25.04
C GLU A 6 -1.49 0.77 -23.67
N PHE A 7 -0.27 1.13 -23.27
CA PHE A 7 0.00 1.77 -21.99
C PHE A 7 0.73 3.09 -22.20
N ASN A 8 0.34 4.11 -21.47
CA ASN A 8 1.10 5.35 -21.42
C ASN A 8 2.36 5.18 -20.53
N HIS A 9 3.18 6.23 -20.45
CA HIS A 9 4.39 6.27 -19.62
C HIS A 9 4.14 6.99 -18.29
N TYR A 10 2.98 6.75 -17.66
CA TYR A 10 2.67 7.39 -16.38
C TYR A 10 3.62 6.90 -15.29
N ILE A 11 4.23 7.86 -14.59
CA ILE A 11 5.05 7.61 -13.42
C ILE A 11 4.28 8.13 -12.20
N ASN A 12 4.06 7.28 -11.22
CA ASN A 12 3.38 7.65 -9.99
C ASN A 12 4.31 8.47 -9.08
N SER A 13 3.98 9.72 -8.86
CA SER A 13 4.73 10.65 -7.98
C SER A 13 3.77 11.29 -6.98
N PRO A 14 3.34 10.57 -5.95
CA PRO A 14 2.35 11.07 -5.00
C PRO A 14 2.93 12.17 -4.13
N ILE A 15 2.03 13.05 -3.68
CA ILE A 15 2.34 14.16 -2.78
C ILE A 15 1.49 14.02 -1.53
N ALA A 16 2.13 14.05 -0.37
CA ALA A 16 1.48 14.14 0.91
C ALA A 16 1.24 15.60 1.30
N VAL A 17 0.06 15.88 1.83
CA VAL A 17 -0.30 17.19 2.39
C VAL A 17 -0.38 17.06 3.90
N TYR A 18 0.46 17.79 4.60
CA TYR A 18 0.42 17.89 6.06
C TYR A 18 0.21 19.35 6.45
N LYS A 19 -0.97 19.65 7.00
CA LYS A 19 -1.40 21.04 7.21
C LYS A 19 -1.32 21.81 5.89
N GLU A 20 -0.47 22.82 5.78
CA GLU A 20 -0.27 23.63 4.55
C GLU A 20 1.04 23.27 3.83
N GLU A 21 1.74 22.23 4.27
CA GLU A 21 3.01 21.80 3.68
C GLU A 21 2.82 20.64 2.72
N LEU A 22 3.53 20.67 1.59
CA LEU A 22 3.56 19.60 0.59
C LEU A 22 4.86 18.82 0.69
N TYR A 23 4.76 17.48 0.72
CA TYR A 23 5.90 16.58 0.76
C TYR A 23 5.82 15.55 -0.35
N ASN A 24 6.95 15.31 -1.02
CA ASN A 24 7.06 14.24 -2.00
C ASN A 24 7.06 12.86 -1.33
N LEU A 25 6.48 11.88 -2.03
CA LEU A 25 6.58 10.46 -1.67
C LEU A 25 7.17 9.69 -2.86
N PRO A 26 7.89 8.58 -2.63
CA PRO A 26 8.21 7.95 -1.33
C PRO A 26 9.10 8.87 -0.48
N PHE A 27 9.40 8.47 0.76
CA PHE A 27 10.31 9.24 1.64
C PHE A 27 11.70 9.29 1.01
N ASN A 28 11.99 10.39 0.32
CA ASN A 28 13.21 10.60 -0.46
C ASN A 28 13.90 11.91 -0.09
N MET A 29 15.00 12.26 -0.78
CA MET A 29 15.73 13.48 -0.46
C MET A 29 14.93 14.76 -0.70
N ASN A 30 13.93 14.77 -1.61
CA ASN A 30 13.03 15.93 -1.74
C ASN A 30 12.17 16.11 -0.49
N THR A 31 11.68 14.99 0.09
CA THR A 31 10.95 14.99 1.36
C THR A 31 11.80 15.52 2.49
N PHE A 32 13.00 14.99 2.64
CA PHE A 32 13.91 15.33 3.74
C PHE A 32 14.47 16.75 3.62
N SER A 33 14.82 17.18 2.41
CA SER A 33 15.27 18.55 2.16
C SER A 33 14.18 19.58 2.48
N LYS A 34 12.93 19.27 2.12
CA LYS A 34 11.78 20.12 2.46
C LYS A 34 11.54 20.14 3.97
N MET A 35 11.67 19.00 4.65
CA MET A 35 11.37 18.86 6.08
C MET A 35 12.44 19.50 6.97
N TRP A 36 13.72 19.36 6.63
CA TRP A 36 14.84 19.69 7.48
C TRP A 36 15.82 20.74 6.91
N GLY A 37 15.60 21.20 5.67
CA GLY A 37 16.50 22.17 5.03
C GLY A 37 17.86 21.64 4.62
N ILE A 38 18.02 20.31 4.56
CA ILE A 38 19.25 19.60 4.24
C ILE A 38 19.42 19.34 2.75
N ARG A 39 20.63 18.93 2.34
CA ARG A 39 20.97 18.70 0.93
C ARG A 39 21.60 17.35 0.65
N THR A 40 22.16 16.68 1.65
CA THR A 40 22.90 15.44 1.47
C THR A 40 22.24 14.25 2.16
N PRO A 41 22.41 13.04 1.61
CA PRO A 41 21.95 11.80 2.25
C PRO A 41 22.48 11.60 3.66
N GLN A 42 23.70 11.97 3.90
CA GLN A 42 24.38 11.84 5.20
C GLN A 42 23.68 12.66 6.28
N GLU A 43 23.35 13.93 5.97
CA GLU A 43 22.59 14.79 6.90
C GLU A 43 21.22 14.19 7.24
N ALA A 44 20.50 13.63 6.24
CA ALA A 44 19.21 12.97 6.46
C ALA A 44 19.35 11.76 7.39
N GLN A 45 20.33 10.89 7.12
CA GLN A 45 20.59 9.69 7.93
C GLN A 45 20.96 10.06 9.37
N GLU A 46 21.78 11.10 9.57
CA GLU A 46 22.18 11.57 10.89
C GLU A 46 20.99 12.12 11.69
N ILE A 47 20.10 12.91 11.07
CA ILE A 47 18.90 13.42 11.73
C ILE A 47 17.99 12.27 12.17
N ILE A 48 17.71 11.31 11.27
CA ILE A 48 16.89 10.14 11.57
C ILE A 48 17.51 9.35 12.73
N LYS A 49 18.80 9.04 12.65
CA LYS A 49 19.54 8.32 13.69
C LYS A 49 19.44 9.02 15.05
N ASN A 50 19.71 10.33 15.08
CA ASN A 50 19.62 11.13 16.31
C ASN A 50 18.22 11.16 16.92
N GLN A 51 17.18 11.12 16.09
CA GLN A 51 15.79 11.03 16.57
C GLN A 51 15.48 9.64 17.14
N ILE A 52 15.95 8.58 16.51
CA ILE A 52 15.75 7.20 16.94
C ILE A 52 16.48 6.93 18.27
N GLU A 53 17.73 7.36 18.41
CA GLU A 53 18.54 7.17 19.63
C GLU A 53 17.89 7.79 20.87
N LYS A 54 17.12 8.87 20.72
CA LYS A 54 16.39 9.53 21.82
C LYS A 54 15.15 8.77 22.29
N LEU A 55 14.71 7.77 21.54
CA LEU A 55 13.45 7.08 21.86
C LEU A 55 13.60 6.00 22.93
N HIS A 56 14.81 5.46 23.10
CA HIS A 56 15.12 4.36 24.04
C HIS A 56 14.20 3.12 23.87
N ILE A 57 13.67 2.89 22.65
CA ILE A 57 12.84 1.74 22.30
C ILE A 57 13.79 0.64 21.83
N THR A 58 13.74 -0.53 22.46
CA THR A 58 14.55 -1.70 22.06
C THR A 58 13.73 -2.68 21.24
N GLU A 59 12.46 -2.86 21.58
CA GLU A 59 11.53 -3.75 20.90
C GLU A 59 10.17 -3.05 20.75
N PRO A 60 9.73 -2.78 19.52
CA PRO A 60 8.48 -2.04 19.28
C PRO A 60 7.26 -2.93 19.56
N LYS A 61 6.34 -2.44 20.36
CA LYS A 61 5.12 -3.15 20.80
C LYS A 61 3.93 -2.89 19.88
N ASN A 62 3.94 -1.80 19.15
CA ASN A 62 2.85 -1.35 18.29
C ASN A 62 3.39 -0.62 17.06
N LEU A 63 2.48 -0.23 16.15
CA LEU A 63 2.83 0.45 14.90
C LEU A 63 3.52 1.81 15.15
N GLU A 64 3.09 2.58 16.15
CA GLU A 64 3.72 3.86 16.48
C GLU A 64 5.20 3.66 16.82
N GLU A 65 5.51 2.78 17.78
CA GLU A 65 6.88 2.51 18.18
C GLU A 65 7.73 1.98 17.02
N GLN A 66 7.17 1.10 16.19
CA GLN A 66 7.84 0.59 14.99
C GLN A 66 8.12 1.69 13.98
N ALA A 67 7.17 2.57 13.72
CA ALA A 67 7.34 3.70 12.79
C ALA A 67 8.39 4.69 13.30
N LEU A 68 8.35 5.02 14.59
CA LEU A 68 9.34 5.89 15.23
C LEU A 68 10.76 5.32 15.12
N MET A 69 10.93 4.01 15.33
CA MET A 69 12.22 3.33 15.19
C MET A 69 12.72 3.27 13.74
N LEU A 70 11.83 3.28 12.76
CA LEU A 70 12.21 3.24 11.35
C LEU A 70 12.48 4.63 10.77
N ALA A 71 11.69 5.62 11.15
CA ALA A 71 11.56 6.89 10.46
C ALA A 71 12.01 8.11 11.28
N GLY A 72 12.10 7.96 12.59
CA GLY A 72 12.20 9.08 13.51
C GLY A 72 10.85 9.81 13.70
N ARG A 73 10.83 10.74 14.63
CA ARG A 73 9.61 11.42 15.06
C ARG A 73 8.98 12.31 13.97
N ASP A 74 9.79 13.09 13.28
CA ASP A 74 9.27 14.08 12.34
C ASP A 74 8.54 13.44 11.16
N VAL A 75 9.10 12.37 10.60
CA VAL A 75 8.47 11.62 9.50
C VAL A 75 7.22 10.91 9.99
N TYR A 76 7.28 10.30 11.19
CA TYR A 76 6.11 9.65 11.79
C TYR A 76 4.96 10.63 11.98
N GLU A 77 5.18 11.73 12.67
CA GLU A 77 4.13 12.70 13.01
C GLU A 77 3.52 13.36 11.76
N LYS A 78 4.36 13.73 10.79
CA LYS A 78 3.90 14.46 9.60
C LYS A 78 3.31 13.58 8.51
N LEU A 79 3.86 12.39 8.28
CA LEU A 79 3.60 11.65 7.05
C LEU A 79 3.05 10.23 7.26
N ILE A 80 3.15 9.65 8.46
CA ILE A 80 2.69 8.29 8.72
C ILE A 80 1.45 8.27 9.59
N LYS A 81 1.49 8.92 10.74
CA LYS A 81 0.45 8.84 11.76
C LYS A 81 -0.94 9.15 11.21
N GLY A 82 -1.15 10.34 10.68
CA GLY A 82 -2.48 10.77 10.23
C GLY A 82 -3.05 9.93 9.10
N TYR A 83 -2.21 9.50 8.14
CA TYR A 83 -2.61 8.60 7.07
C TYR A 83 -3.02 7.23 7.62
N THR A 84 -2.19 6.66 8.49
CA THR A 84 -2.42 5.34 9.06
C THR A 84 -3.67 5.29 9.92
N GLU A 85 -3.83 6.26 10.83
CA GLU A 85 -5.00 6.34 11.69
C GLU A 85 -6.30 6.55 10.91
N LYS A 86 -6.27 7.35 9.84
CA LYS A 86 -7.40 7.51 8.92
C LYS A 86 -7.73 6.21 8.18
N GLN A 87 -6.71 5.49 7.71
CA GLN A 87 -6.89 4.25 6.94
C GLN A 87 -7.46 3.12 7.81
N TRP A 88 -7.00 3.00 9.04
CA TRP A 88 -7.37 1.92 9.94
C TRP A 88 -8.52 2.28 10.91
N GLY A 89 -8.91 3.55 10.99
CA GLY A 89 -9.93 4.03 11.92
C GLY A 89 -9.56 3.86 13.40
N ARG A 90 -8.27 3.67 13.71
CA ARG A 90 -7.75 3.37 15.05
C ARG A 90 -6.42 4.09 15.28
N PRO A 91 -6.07 4.43 16.53
CA PRO A 91 -4.77 4.99 16.89
C PRO A 91 -3.61 4.05 16.51
N CYS A 92 -2.48 4.60 16.08
CA CYS A 92 -1.28 3.81 15.77
C CYS A 92 -0.76 2.98 16.96
N THR A 93 -1.04 3.41 18.19
CA THR A 93 -0.69 2.69 19.42
C THR A 93 -1.47 1.38 19.62
N GLU A 94 -2.61 1.22 18.96
CA GLU A 94 -3.45 0.03 19.01
C GLU A 94 -3.23 -0.92 17.83
N LEU A 95 -2.45 -0.50 16.85
CA LEU A 95 -2.17 -1.29 15.66
C LEU A 95 -0.89 -2.13 15.83
N PRO A 96 -0.87 -3.37 15.31
CA PRO A 96 0.31 -4.23 15.39
C PRO A 96 1.53 -3.65 14.68
N ALA A 97 2.73 -3.83 15.25
CA ALA A 97 3.98 -3.34 14.71
C ALA A 97 4.29 -3.89 13.30
N PHE A 98 3.84 -5.10 12.98
CA PHE A 98 4.15 -5.75 11.70
C PHE A 98 3.55 -5.03 10.47
N ILE A 99 2.50 -4.22 10.66
CA ILE A 99 1.86 -3.46 9.57
C ILE A 99 2.86 -2.54 8.86
N ILE A 100 3.81 -1.98 9.62
CA ILE A 100 4.81 -1.05 9.09
C ILE A 100 6.25 -1.57 9.26
N LYS A 101 6.47 -2.85 8.95
CA LYS A 101 7.82 -3.45 9.09
C LYS A 101 8.89 -2.81 8.23
N ARG A 102 8.51 -2.20 7.11
CA ARG A 102 9.41 -1.60 6.14
C ARG A 102 8.85 -0.28 5.64
N LEU A 103 9.67 0.75 5.72
CA LEU A 103 9.41 2.03 5.07
C LEU A 103 10.41 2.19 3.91
N PRO A 104 9.94 2.53 2.72
CA PRO A 104 10.81 2.71 1.58
C PRO A 104 11.53 4.07 1.66
N PHE A 105 12.61 4.13 2.44
CA PHE A 105 13.50 5.29 2.43
C PHE A 105 14.41 5.25 1.20
N ARG A 106 14.51 6.37 0.52
CA ARG A 106 15.40 6.56 -0.62
C ARG A 106 16.25 7.81 -0.38
N PHE A 107 17.53 7.64 -0.27
CA PHE A 107 18.46 8.76 -0.12
C PHE A 107 18.92 9.30 -1.49
N THR A 108 17.97 9.45 -2.41
CA THR A 108 18.09 10.00 -3.75
C THR A 108 17.00 11.02 -4.00
N TYR A 109 17.17 11.90 -4.99
CA TYR A 109 16.17 12.89 -5.41
C TYR A 109 15.20 12.34 -6.48
N ASP A 110 14.79 11.08 -6.32
CA ASP A 110 13.87 10.42 -7.25
C ASP A 110 12.45 10.35 -6.63
N ASN A 111 11.48 10.96 -7.30
CA ASN A 111 10.07 10.98 -6.90
C ASN A 111 9.24 9.84 -7.47
N ASN A 112 9.83 8.95 -8.28
CA ASN A 112 9.11 7.79 -8.78
C ASN A 112 8.76 6.87 -7.59
N TYR A 113 7.48 6.66 -7.35
CA TYR A 113 7.03 5.85 -6.21
C TYR A 113 7.42 4.38 -6.33
N PHE A 114 7.39 3.83 -7.54
CA PHE A 114 7.72 2.44 -7.80
C PHE A 114 9.14 2.30 -8.37
N ASN A 115 9.73 1.12 -8.18
CA ASN A 115 11.04 0.75 -8.75
C ASN A 115 10.93 -0.15 -9.98
N ASP A 116 9.70 -0.38 -10.45
CA ASP A 116 9.45 -1.29 -11.55
C ASP A 116 10.00 -0.73 -12.87
N ARG A 117 10.61 -1.61 -13.67
CA ARG A 117 11.14 -1.25 -14.97
C ARG A 117 10.07 -0.77 -15.95
N TYR A 118 8.87 -1.33 -15.85
CA TYR A 118 7.73 -0.99 -16.69
C TYR A 118 6.62 -0.41 -15.83
N GLN A 119 6.25 0.82 -16.12
CA GLN A 119 5.19 1.55 -15.43
C GLN A 119 4.31 2.22 -16.46
N GLY A 120 3.02 2.28 -16.17
CA GLY A 120 2.06 2.93 -17.05
C GLY A 120 0.63 2.63 -16.65
N ILE A 121 -0.28 3.38 -17.23
CA ILE A 121 -1.73 3.18 -17.10
C ILE A 121 -2.26 2.78 -18.48
N PRO A 122 -3.15 1.78 -18.57
CA PRO A 122 -3.71 1.36 -19.85
C PRO A 122 -4.57 2.46 -20.44
N GLU A 123 -4.38 2.72 -21.73
CA GLU A 123 -5.20 3.68 -22.45
C GLU A 123 -6.62 3.14 -22.62
N GLY A 124 -7.59 3.95 -22.23
CA GLY A 124 -9.00 3.56 -22.23
C GLY A 124 -9.47 2.79 -21.02
N GLY A 125 -8.61 2.64 -19.99
CA GLY A 125 -8.95 2.08 -18.68
C GLY A 125 -8.74 0.58 -18.55
N TYR A 126 -8.81 0.10 -17.30
CA TYR A 126 -8.53 -1.31 -16.97
C TYR A 126 -9.60 -2.29 -17.45
N THR A 127 -10.86 -1.86 -17.52
CA THR A 127 -11.99 -2.72 -17.94
C THR A 127 -11.75 -3.33 -19.31
N LYS A 128 -11.22 -2.55 -20.27
CA LYS A 128 -10.93 -3.05 -21.63
C LYS A 128 -9.90 -4.17 -21.67
N ILE A 129 -8.93 -4.17 -20.74
CA ILE A 129 -7.97 -5.27 -20.62
C ILE A 129 -8.69 -6.54 -20.22
N ILE A 130 -9.55 -6.44 -19.20
CA ILE A 130 -10.31 -7.58 -18.69
C ILE A 130 -11.28 -8.11 -19.75
N GLU A 131 -11.98 -7.23 -20.46
CA GLU A 131 -12.85 -7.62 -21.57
C GLU A 131 -12.09 -8.42 -22.64
N LYS A 132 -10.91 -7.94 -23.06
CA LYS A 132 -10.07 -8.68 -24.01
C LYS A 132 -9.52 -10.00 -23.47
N MET A 133 -9.20 -10.08 -22.18
CA MET A 133 -8.76 -11.33 -21.55
C MET A 133 -9.87 -12.37 -21.48
N LEU A 134 -11.13 -11.91 -21.44
CA LEU A 134 -12.32 -12.75 -21.33
C LEU A 134 -12.95 -13.06 -22.69
N GLU A 135 -12.37 -12.63 -23.81
CA GLU A 135 -12.86 -12.97 -25.15
C GLU A 135 -12.97 -14.49 -25.31
N GLY A 136 -14.19 -14.97 -25.67
CA GLY A 136 -14.48 -16.39 -25.84
C GLY A 136 -14.77 -17.14 -24.52
N ILE A 137 -14.78 -16.45 -23.38
CA ILE A 137 -15.12 -17.01 -22.08
C ILE A 137 -16.51 -16.51 -21.68
N GLU A 138 -17.40 -17.42 -21.22
CA GLU A 138 -18.69 -17.03 -20.69
C GLU A 138 -18.50 -16.25 -19.37
N VAL A 139 -19.07 -15.05 -19.31
CA VAL A 139 -19.01 -14.19 -18.13
C VAL A 139 -20.44 -13.91 -17.64
N ARG A 140 -20.68 -14.15 -16.37
CA ARG A 140 -21.95 -13.84 -15.69
C ARG A 140 -21.67 -12.81 -14.59
N THR A 141 -22.09 -11.59 -14.81
CA THR A 141 -22.03 -10.51 -13.80
C THR A 141 -23.27 -10.53 -12.91
N ASN A 142 -23.21 -9.84 -11.77
CA ASN A 142 -24.32 -9.79 -10.80
C ASN A 142 -24.81 -11.18 -10.36
N THR A 143 -23.89 -12.14 -10.27
CA THR A 143 -24.18 -13.52 -9.93
C THR A 143 -23.47 -13.86 -8.63
N ASP A 144 -24.24 -14.09 -7.57
CA ASP A 144 -23.70 -14.61 -6.32
C ASP A 144 -23.29 -16.08 -6.52
N TYR A 145 -22.05 -16.40 -6.09
CA TYR A 145 -21.50 -17.74 -6.31
C TYR A 145 -22.26 -18.82 -5.53
N PHE A 146 -22.64 -18.55 -4.29
CA PHE A 146 -23.29 -19.54 -3.44
C PHE A 146 -24.72 -19.82 -3.91
N GLU A 147 -25.45 -18.79 -4.31
CA GLU A 147 -26.79 -18.95 -4.89
C GLU A 147 -26.73 -19.66 -6.26
N PHE A 148 -25.73 -19.33 -7.07
CA PHE A 148 -25.48 -20.02 -8.33
C PHE A 148 -25.20 -21.51 -8.11
N ARG A 149 -24.30 -21.84 -7.17
CA ARG A 149 -23.93 -23.22 -6.85
C ARG A 149 -25.11 -24.04 -6.32
N LYS A 150 -25.97 -23.44 -5.49
CA LYS A 150 -27.21 -24.11 -5.00
C LYS A 150 -28.14 -24.51 -6.12
N THR A 151 -28.25 -23.69 -7.17
CA THR A 151 -29.23 -23.89 -8.26
C THR A 151 -28.68 -24.70 -9.44
N GLN A 152 -27.39 -24.53 -9.76
CA GLN A 152 -26.76 -25.13 -10.94
C GLN A 152 -25.79 -26.28 -10.59
N GLY A 153 -25.40 -26.43 -9.32
CA GLY A 153 -24.39 -27.40 -8.89
C GLY A 153 -22.98 -27.08 -9.40
N ASP A 154 -22.12 -28.09 -9.45
CA ASP A 154 -20.75 -27.96 -9.94
C ASP A 154 -20.74 -28.04 -11.49
N VAL A 155 -20.69 -26.88 -12.13
CA VAL A 155 -20.71 -26.75 -13.60
C VAL A 155 -19.33 -26.86 -14.25
N ALA A 156 -18.26 -26.93 -13.46
CA ALA A 156 -16.89 -26.97 -13.93
C ALA A 156 -16.07 -28.06 -13.21
N ALA A 157 -15.08 -28.62 -13.91
CA ALA A 157 -14.17 -29.61 -13.35
C ALA A 157 -13.28 -29.06 -12.21
N LYS A 158 -13.03 -27.75 -12.20
CA LYS A 158 -12.31 -27.03 -11.15
C LYS A 158 -12.93 -25.66 -10.94
N THR A 159 -13.05 -25.26 -9.69
CA THR A 159 -13.52 -23.93 -9.29
C THR A 159 -12.38 -23.19 -8.59
N VAL A 160 -12.14 -21.94 -9.01
CA VAL A 160 -11.25 -21.02 -8.30
C VAL A 160 -12.13 -19.95 -7.67
N PHE A 161 -12.30 -20.02 -6.36
CA PHE A 161 -13.05 -19.02 -5.61
C PHE A 161 -12.10 -17.93 -5.08
N THR A 162 -12.40 -16.69 -5.40
CA THR A 162 -11.57 -15.52 -5.03
C THR A 162 -12.25 -14.62 -3.98
N GLY A 163 -13.39 -15.04 -3.44
CA GLY A 163 -14.08 -14.37 -2.33
C GLY A 163 -13.47 -14.72 -0.98
N MET A 164 -14.16 -14.36 0.08
CA MET A 164 -13.71 -14.62 1.45
C MET A 164 -13.66 -16.12 1.75
N ILE A 165 -12.50 -16.59 2.24
CA ILE A 165 -12.29 -18.02 2.47
C ILE A 165 -13.13 -18.56 3.62
N ASP A 166 -13.36 -17.78 4.65
CA ASP A 166 -14.21 -18.10 5.79
C ASP A 166 -15.68 -18.22 5.38
N GLU A 167 -16.17 -17.33 4.52
CA GLU A 167 -17.51 -17.45 3.92
C GLU A 167 -17.65 -18.73 3.07
N TYR A 168 -16.60 -19.09 2.31
CA TYR A 168 -16.61 -20.33 1.51
C TYR A 168 -16.81 -21.58 2.36
N PHE A 169 -16.33 -21.57 3.60
CA PHE A 169 -16.47 -22.65 4.58
C PHE A 169 -17.55 -22.39 5.63
N ASP A 170 -18.55 -21.56 5.33
CA ASP A 170 -19.67 -21.23 6.22
C ASP A 170 -19.22 -20.81 7.64
N TYR A 171 -18.10 -20.09 7.74
CA TYR A 171 -17.53 -19.59 8.99
C TYR A 171 -17.29 -20.67 10.06
N GLN A 172 -17.06 -21.93 9.67
CA GLN A 172 -16.91 -23.07 10.57
C GLN A 172 -15.78 -22.90 11.61
N LEU A 173 -14.77 -22.10 11.30
CA LEU A 173 -13.64 -21.78 12.17
C LEU A 173 -13.68 -20.33 12.72
N GLY A 174 -14.81 -19.64 12.54
CA GLY A 174 -14.97 -18.23 12.86
C GLY A 174 -14.66 -17.30 11.69
N GLU A 175 -14.93 -16.00 11.90
CA GLU A 175 -14.68 -14.94 10.93
C GLU A 175 -13.22 -14.51 10.94
N LEU A 176 -12.65 -14.28 9.76
CA LEU A 176 -11.33 -13.67 9.59
C LEU A 176 -11.44 -12.14 9.56
N GLN A 177 -10.41 -11.47 10.03
CA GLN A 177 -10.28 -10.01 9.87
C GLN A 177 -9.54 -9.71 8.57
N TYR A 178 -10.18 -8.96 7.70
CA TYR A 178 -9.64 -8.54 6.40
C TYR A 178 -9.22 -7.08 6.41
#